data_392238e46e624745c24c240a08f5c4a7
#
_entry.id   392238e46e624745c24c240a08f5c4a7
#
_cell.length_a   1.000
_cell.length_b   1.000
_cell.length_c   1.000
_cell.angle_alpha   90.00
_cell.angle_beta   90.00
_cell.angle_gamma   90.00
#
_symmetry.space_group_name_H-M   'P 1'
#
loop_
_entity.id
_entity.type
_entity.pdbx_description
1 polymer ?
#
loop_
_entity_poly.entity_id
_entity_poly.type
_entity_poly.pdbx_seq_one_letter_code
_entity_poly.pdbx_strand_id
1 'polypeptide(L)'
;MGPPAQERPVLLTVDAVIVAAGRGRRMGGDKALLDLNGEPAIAHAVGACRGGGARRVVVVRAAGADPLPADLDVEVVEADQGAEMIDSIRAGLRALAGCAAAVLFPVDHALASAATVRALVRRLRAAERPAFVLPLYDGRPGHPIAVPAALFDAVLDPGTATLRDVVRAAPVDTVAVRDPWVLRDLDTPEDLAVARAWLGGVGRTVVEVMRAHRSRRAYRPDPVPDEQIAALVDAARHASTSSFIQAYAVIAVRDAERRAAVAKLCGDQEHIRQAPVFLAICADLNKLGRSCARHGTTLDAGPLETFLQATVDAALLGQNLLLAAESQGLGGCMIGAARDHPVELARLLGLPKHAYVVFGMTLGHPADDPVARERMPLEGVLFFERYDEARLDAALDGADAAMRAWAAECNRRGGYLGRRVDERKGWADRMAVQWSKEKARPTPRLRLREHLLDLGFGLL
;
A
#
# COMPACT_ATOMS: atom_id res chain seq x y z
N MET A 1 11.77 -40.46 34.75
CA MET A 1 10.59 -39.60 34.53
C MET A 1 11.01 -38.52 33.54
N GLY A 2 10.54 -38.59 32.31
CA GLY A 2 10.78 -37.57 31.31
C GLY A 2 9.95 -36.33 31.59
N PRO A 3 10.36 -35.15 31.06
CA PRO A 3 9.59 -33.92 31.27
C PRO A 3 8.20 -34.06 30.68
N PRO A 4 7.18 -33.41 31.31
CA PRO A 4 5.81 -33.48 30.81
C PRO A 4 5.76 -32.87 29.42
N ALA A 5 4.99 -33.51 28.53
CA ALA A 5 4.73 -33.00 27.19
C ALA A 5 4.12 -31.59 27.29
N GLN A 6 4.79 -30.60 26.73
CA GLN A 6 4.21 -29.27 26.57
C GLN A 6 2.98 -29.39 25.67
N GLU A 7 1.80 -29.20 26.21
CA GLU A 7 0.57 -29.06 25.45
C GLU A 7 0.77 -27.93 24.44
N ARG A 8 0.67 -28.26 23.16
CA ARG A 8 0.67 -27.24 22.08
C ARG A 8 -0.50 -26.29 22.36
N PRO A 9 -0.29 -24.97 22.37
CA PRO A 9 -1.38 -24.03 22.56
C PRO A 9 -2.43 -24.30 21.50
N VAL A 10 -3.67 -24.59 21.93
CA VAL A 10 -4.82 -24.73 21.03
C VAL A 10 -4.97 -23.39 20.32
N LEU A 11 -4.69 -23.37 19.02
CA LEU A 11 -4.83 -22.18 18.21
C LEU A 11 -6.29 -21.73 18.26
N LEU A 12 -6.55 -20.59 18.91
CA LEU A 12 -7.88 -20.00 19.03
C LEU A 12 -8.48 -19.84 17.63
N THR A 13 -9.49 -20.64 17.28
CA THR A 13 -10.21 -20.53 16.02
C THR A 13 -11.13 -19.33 16.04
N VAL A 14 -11.03 -18.48 15.02
CA VAL A 14 -11.87 -17.29 14.89
C VAL A 14 -12.69 -17.42 13.62
N ASP A 15 -14.00 -17.21 13.75
CA ASP A 15 -14.94 -17.16 12.64
C ASP A 15 -15.45 -15.72 12.46
N ALA A 16 -16.24 -15.40 11.44
CA ALA A 16 -16.77 -14.07 11.23
C ALA A 16 -18.28 -14.09 10.97
N VAL A 17 -18.97 -13.08 11.48
CA VAL A 17 -20.36 -12.76 11.15
C VAL A 17 -20.37 -11.44 10.40
N ILE A 18 -20.79 -11.46 9.14
CA ILE A 18 -21.03 -10.23 8.37
C ILE A 18 -22.52 -9.93 8.43
N VAL A 19 -22.87 -8.76 8.97
CA VAL A 19 -24.25 -8.30 9.07
C VAL A 19 -24.63 -7.53 7.82
N ALA A 20 -25.51 -8.10 7.01
CA ALA A 20 -25.91 -7.58 5.70
C ALA A 20 -27.44 -7.64 5.50
N ALA A 21 -28.23 -7.54 6.59
CA ALA A 21 -29.69 -7.60 6.59
C ALA A 21 -30.37 -6.22 6.44
N GLY A 22 -29.59 -5.14 6.34
CA GLY A 22 -30.09 -3.78 6.21
C GLY A 22 -30.69 -3.49 4.82
N ARG A 23 -31.84 -2.80 4.77
CA ARG A 23 -32.58 -2.53 3.51
C ARG A 23 -31.98 -1.45 2.61
N GLY A 24 -30.92 -0.78 3.00
CA GLY A 24 -30.25 0.24 2.17
C GLY A 24 -31.15 1.32 1.56
N ARG A 25 -32.25 1.68 2.21
CA ARG A 25 -33.29 2.59 1.66
C ARG A 25 -32.75 3.91 1.10
N ARG A 26 -31.70 4.46 1.74
CA ARG A 26 -31.06 5.72 1.33
C ARG A 26 -30.11 5.51 0.13
N MET A 27 -29.66 4.29 -0.08
CA MET A 27 -28.74 3.90 -1.15
C MET A 27 -29.45 3.42 -2.40
N GLY A 28 -30.79 3.34 -2.37
CA GLY A 28 -31.59 2.85 -3.50
C GLY A 28 -31.49 1.35 -3.76
N GLY A 29 -30.86 0.57 -2.85
CA GLY A 29 -30.67 -0.86 -3.04
C GLY A 29 -30.00 -1.54 -1.88
N ASP A 30 -29.73 -2.83 -2.04
CA ASP A 30 -29.06 -3.68 -1.07
C ASP A 30 -27.59 -3.28 -0.88
N LYS A 31 -27.22 -2.87 0.33
CA LYS A 31 -25.85 -2.44 0.65
C LYS A 31 -24.80 -3.51 0.38
N ALA A 32 -25.15 -4.79 0.56
CA ALA A 32 -24.22 -5.89 0.28
C ALA A 32 -23.82 -5.98 -1.18
N LEU A 33 -24.72 -5.60 -2.08
CA LEU A 33 -24.54 -5.68 -3.52
C LEU A 33 -24.10 -4.35 -4.18
N LEU A 34 -23.85 -3.30 -3.38
CA LEU A 34 -23.33 -2.04 -3.92
C LEU A 34 -22.03 -2.27 -4.66
N ASP A 35 -21.99 -1.85 -5.92
CA ASP A 35 -20.78 -1.94 -6.73
C ASP A 35 -19.68 -1.00 -6.23
N LEU A 36 -18.54 -1.55 -5.88
CA LEU A 36 -17.33 -0.85 -5.46
C LEU A 36 -16.20 -1.14 -6.48
N ASN A 37 -16.25 -0.42 -7.59
CA ASN A 37 -15.28 -0.52 -8.70
C ASN A 37 -15.21 -1.94 -9.33
N GLY A 38 -16.36 -2.55 -9.58
CA GLY A 38 -16.50 -3.84 -10.24
C GLY A 38 -16.65 -5.03 -9.29
N GLU A 39 -16.55 -4.82 -7.97
CA GLU A 39 -16.81 -5.84 -6.96
C GLU A 39 -17.92 -5.39 -6.00
N PRO A 40 -18.82 -6.28 -5.57
CA PRO A 40 -19.86 -5.91 -4.60
C PRO A 40 -19.24 -5.70 -3.20
N ALA A 41 -19.83 -4.80 -2.41
CA ALA A 41 -19.38 -4.46 -1.07
C ALA A 41 -19.18 -5.70 -0.16
N ILE A 42 -20.03 -6.69 -0.29
CA ILE A 42 -19.92 -7.95 0.45
C ILE A 42 -18.63 -8.71 0.14
N ALA A 43 -18.15 -8.68 -1.11
CA ALA A 43 -16.90 -9.36 -1.50
C ALA A 43 -15.67 -8.75 -0.79
N HIS A 44 -15.64 -7.42 -0.66
CA HIS A 44 -14.61 -6.74 0.12
C HIS A 44 -14.63 -7.14 1.61
N ALA A 45 -15.83 -7.19 2.23
CA ALA A 45 -15.97 -7.60 3.63
C ALA A 45 -15.56 -9.07 3.85
N VAL A 46 -15.98 -9.99 2.97
CA VAL A 46 -15.58 -11.41 2.99
C VAL A 46 -14.06 -11.53 2.82
N GLY A 47 -13.49 -10.84 1.85
CA GLY A 47 -12.04 -10.80 1.61
C GLY A 47 -11.26 -10.28 2.82
N ALA A 48 -11.77 -9.26 3.51
CA ALA A 48 -11.17 -8.73 4.73
C ALA A 48 -11.21 -9.76 5.88
N CYS A 49 -12.34 -10.44 6.08
CA CYS A 49 -12.49 -11.48 7.11
C CYS A 49 -11.54 -12.66 6.84
N ARG A 50 -11.54 -13.21 5.61
CA ARG A 50 -10.65 -14.32 5.20
C ARG A 50 -9.18 -13.94 5.30
N GLY A 51 -8.80 -12.81 4.72
CA GLY A 51 -7.43 -12.29 4.78
C GLY A 51 -6.97 -11.92 6.20
N GLY A 52 -7.91 -11.65 7.10
CA GLY A 52 -7.69 -11.41 8.54
C GLY A 52 -7.52 -12.67 9.37
N GLY A 53 -7.84 -13.86 8.81
CA GLY A 53 -7.68 -15.17 9.44
C GLY A 53 -8.95 -15.78 10.00
N ALA A 54 -10.14 -15.32 9.57
CA ALA A 54 -11.39 -16.00 9.86
C ALA A 54 -11.47 -17.33 9.11
N ARG A 55 -11.83 -18.40 9.82
CA ARG A 55 -11.94 -19.76 9.27
C ARG A 55 -13.26 -19.93 8.50
N ARG A 56 -14.37 -19.57 9.12
CA ARG A 56 -15.72 -19.56 8.54
C ARG A 56 -16.22 -18.12 8.47
N VAL A 57 -17.00 -17.84 7.44
CA VAL A 57 -17.66 -16.54 7.28
C VAL A 57 -19.16 -16.82 7.13
N VAL A 58 -19.95 -16.34 8.08
CA VAL A 58 -21.41 -16.36 8.04
C VAL A 58 -21.89 -14.97 7.63
N VAL A 59 -22.73 -14.90 6.61
CA VAL A 59 -23.37 -13.67 6.15
C VAL A 59 -24.85 -13.70 6.54
N VAL A 60 -25.27 -12.73 7.34
CA VAL A 60 -26.68 -12.62 7.75
C VAL A 60 -27.41 -11.68 6.80
N ARG A 61 -28.45 -12.20 6.14
CA ARG A 61 -29.25 -11.50 5.13
C ARG A 61 -30.69 -11.36 5.59
N ALA A 62 -31.38 -10.33 5.11
CA ALA A 62 -32.83 -10.26 5.29
C ALA A 62 -33.53 -11.36 4.47
N ALA A 63 -34.59 -11.93 5.00
CA ALA A 63 -35.42 -12.90 4.27
C ALA A 63 -35.88 -12.31 2.94
N GLY A 64 -35.67 -13.06 1.83
CA GLY A 64 -36.03 -12.65 0.48
C GLY A 64 -35.10 -11.58 -0.15
N ALA A 65 -33.91 -11.34 0.41
CA ALA A 65 -32.91 -10.48 -0.21
C ALA A 65 -32.32 -11.11 -1.49
N ASP A 66 -31.85 -10.30 -2.41
CA ASP A 66 -31.23 -10.78 -3.65
C ASP A 66 -30.05 -11.73 -3.38
N PRO A 67 -29.82 -12.75 -4.21
CA PRO A 67 -28.76 -13.73 -3.99
C PRO A 67 -27.38 -13.06 -4.02
N LEU A 68 -26.46 -13.57 -3.19
CA LEU A 68 -25.04 -13.18 -3.24
C LEU A 68 -24.36 -13.81 -4.44
N PRO A 69 -23.21 -13.24 -4.92
CA PRO A 69 -22.38 -13.87 -5.94
C PRO A 69 -22.04 -15.32 -5.57
N ALA A 70 -22.19 -16.24 -6.52
CA ALA A 70 -22.04 -17.67 -6.30
C ALA A 70 -20.60 -18.14 -5.98
N ASP A 71 -19.62 -17.30 -6.30
CA ASP A 71 -18.19 -17.52 -6.06
C ASP A 71 -17.73 -17.14 -4.64
N LEU A 72 -18.62 -16.53 -3.84
CA LEU A 72 -18.34 -16.26 -2.43
C LEU A 72 -18.48 -17.53 -1.61
N ASP A 73 -17.38 -17.99 -1.03
CA ASP A 73 -17.37 -19.12 -0.08
C ASP A 73 -17.84 -18.67 1.31
N VAL A 74 -19.16 -18.59 1.49
CA VAL A 74 -19.82 -18.13 2.71
C VAL A 74 -21.05 -18.97 3.08
N GLU A 75 -21.34 -19.04 4.36
CA GLU A 75 -22.62 -19.57 4.86
C GLU A 75 -23.63 -18.42 4.98
N VAL A 76 -24.81 -18.56 4.40
CA VAL A 76 -25.86 -17.53 4.47
C VAL A 76 -26.91 -17.93 5.50
N VAL A 77 -27.23 -17.00 6.41
CA VAL A 77 -28.28 -17.13 7.40
C VAL A 77 -29.32 -16.05 7.17
N GLU A 78 -30.59 -16.42 7.15
CA GLU A 78 -31.67 -15.45 7.02
C GLU A 78 -32.05 -14.87 8.38
N ALA A 79 -32.27 -13.58 8.45
CA ALA A 79 -32.87 -12.87 9.56
C ALA A 79 -34.27 -12.39 9.15
N ASP A 80 -35.14 -12.22 10.14
CA ASP A 80 -36.49 -11.72 9.90
C ASP A 80 -36.51 -10.37 9.22
N GLN A 81 -37.53 -10.13 8.39
CA GLN A 81 -37.68 -8.83 7.73
C GLN A 81 -37.91 -7.72 8.77
N GLY A 82 -36.98 -6.78 8.84
CA GLY A 82 -37.06 -5.66 9.77
C GLY A 82 -36.38 -5.90 11.12
N ALA A 83 -35.68 -7.04 11.27
CA ALA A 83 -34.87 -7.32 12.44
C ALA A 83 -33.83 -6.17 12.66
N GLU A 84 -33.63 -5.83 13.92
CA GLU A 84 -32.61 -4.88 14.30
C GLU A 84 -31.21 -5.49 14.11
N MET A 85 -30.18 -4.64 14.08
CA MET A 85 -28.79 -5.10 13.89
C MET A 85 -28.39 -6.16 14.91
N ILE A 86 -28.83 -6.01 16.17
CA ILE A 86 -28.50 -6.95 17.24
C ILE A 86 -29.09 -8.34 16.98
N ASP A 87 -30.32 -8.42 16.42
CA ASP A 87 -30.96 -9.67 16.11
C ASP A 87 -30.27 -10.40 14.95
N SER A 88 -29.82 -9.65 13.97
CA SER A 88 -28.99 -10.19 12.90
C SER A 88 -27.64 -10.71 13.44
N ILE A 89 -27.01 -10.02 14.36
CA ILE A 89 -25.78 -10.49 15.02
C ILE A 89 -26.07 -11.79 15.79
N ARG A 90 -27.15 -11.85 16.52
CA ARG A 90 -27.59 -13.06 17.27
C ARG A 90 -27.79 -14.25 16.35
N ALA A 91 -28.46 -14.05 15.22
CA ALA A 91 -28.69 -15.11 14.23
C ALA A 91 -27.35 -15.64 13.69
N GLY A 92 -26.41 -14.76 13.34
CA GLY A 92 -25.08 -15.14 12.89
C GLY A 92 -24.24 -15.86 13.95
N LEU A 93 -24.25 -15.38 15.20
CA LEU A 93 -23.53 -16.05 16.30
C LEU A 93 -24.08 -17.45 16.63
N ARG A 94 -25.39 -17.66 16.55
CA ARG A 94 -25.98 -19.00 16.72
C ARG A 94 -25.51 -19.98 15.66
N ALA A 95 -25.33 -19.53 14.41
CA ALA A 95 -24.78 -20.36 13.32
C ALA A 95 -23.28 -20.71 13.53
N LEU A 96 -22.57 -19.92 14.32
CA LEU A 96 -21.17 -20.16 14.66
C LEU A 96 -20.99 -21.03 15.94
N ALA A 97 -21.95 -21.85 16.31
CA ALA A 97 -21.83 -22.72 17.48
C ALA A 97 -20.50 -23.48 17.48
N GLY A 98 -19.77 -23.45 18.62
CA GLY A 98 -18.50 -24.13 18.84
C GLY A 98 -17.27 -23.36 18.35
N CYS A 99 -17.38 -22.10 17.88
CA CYS A 99 -16.21 -21.26 17.63
C CYS A 99 -15.67 -20.66 18.94
N ALA A 100 -14.38 -20.39 18.99
CA ALA A 100 -13.74 -19.83 20.19
C ALA A 100 -13.87 -18.29 20.24
N ALA A 101 -14.08 -17.64 19.10
CA ALA A 101 -14.29 -16.20 18.97
C ALA A 101 -14.90 -15.85 17.60
N ALA A 102 -15.53 -14.68 17.50
CA ALA A 102 -16.08 -14.17 16.25
C ALA A 102 -15.66 -12.73 15.98
N VAL A 103 -15.51 -12.39 14.70
CA VAL A 103 -15.43 -10.99 14.21
C VAL A 103 -16.83 -10.59 13.75
N LEU A 104 -17.40 -9.55 14.36
CA LEU A 104 -18.67 -8.96 13.97
C LEU A 104 -18.39 -7.82 12.99
N PHE A 105 -18.79 -8.00 11.75
CA PHE A 105 -18.45 -7.11 10.64
C PHE A 105 -19.74 -6.55 10.00
N PRO A 106 -20.09 -5.29 10.24
CA PRO A 106 -21.19 -4.66 9.52
C PRO A 106 -20.80 -4.41 8.06
N VAL A 107 -21.68 -4.75 7.10
CA VAL A 107 -21.38 -4.61 5.66
C VAL A 107 -21.24 -3.16 5.20
N ASP A 108 -21.77 -2.20 5.93
CA ASP A 108 -21.59 -0.77 5.67
C ASP A 108 -20.15 -0.28 5.93
N HIS A 109 -19.35 -1.05 6.68
CA HIS A 109 -17.91 -0.84 6.80
C HIS A 109 -17.09 -1.72 5.84
N ALA A 110 -17.64 -2.07 4.67
CA ALA A 110 -17.08 -3.05 3.73
C ALA A 110 -15.58 -2.86 3.39
N LEU A 111 -15.07 -1.65 3.45
CA LEU A 111 -13.68 -1.34 3.13
C LEU A 111 -12.71 -1.41 4.34
N ALA A 112 -13.18 -1.79 5.52
CA ALA A 112 -12.29 -2.10 6.64
C ALA A 112 -11.38 -3.29 6.24
N SER A 113 -10.07 -3.11 6.41
CA SER A 113 -9.07 -3.96 5.77
C SER A 113 -8.83 -5.30 6.47
N ALA A 114 -8.31 -6.28 5.73
CA ALA A 114 -7.82 -7.55 6.30
C ALA A 114 -6.71 -7.34 7.36
N ALA A 115 -5.93 -6.25 7.26
CA ALA A 115 -4.92 -5.91 8.27
C ALA A 115 -5.57 -5.53 9.60
N THR A 116 -6.69 -4.80 9.57
CA THR A 116 -7.50 -4.48 10.75
C THR A 116 -8.05 -5.76 11.39
N VAL A 117 -8.70 -6.63 10.62
CA VAL A 117 -9.23 -7.90 11.14
C VAL A 117 -8.12 -8.75 11.76
N ARG A 118 -6.96 -8.83 11.12
CA ARG A 118 -5.78 -9.55 11.64
C ARG A 118 -5.26 -8.94 12.95
N ALA A 119 -5.30 -7.63 13.09
CA ALA A 119 -4.91 -6.96 14.32
C ALA A 119 -5.86 -7.27 15.46
N LEU A 120 -7.17 -7.26 15.21
CA LEU A 120 -8.19 -7.67 16.18
C LEU A 120 -8.00 -9.12 16.64
N VAL A 121 -7.83 -10.04 15.69
CA VAL A 121 -7.61 -11.47 15.98
C VAL A 121 -6.34 -11.69 16.79
N ARG A 122 -5.25 -11.01 16.47
CA ARG A 122 -4.00 -11.08 17.24
C ARG A 122 -4.19 -10.55 18.67
N ARG A 123 -4.84 -9.41 18.82
CA ARG A 123 -5.09 -8.81 20.14
C ARG A 123 -5.98 -9.71 21.00
N LEU A 124 -7.02 -10.30 20.41
CA LEU A 124 -7.91 -11.23 21.08
C LEU A 124 -7.17 -12.50 21.56
N ARG A 125 -6.24 -13.02 20.75
CA ARG A 125 -5.39 -14.17 21.13
C ARG A 125 -4.39 -13.85 22.25
N ALA A 126 -3.97 -12.61 22.36
CA ALA A 126 -3.04 -12.13 23.38
C ALA A 126 -3.74 -11.61 24.66
N ALA A 127 -5.07 -11.62 24.71
CA ALA A 127 -5.83 -11.10 25.84
C ALA A 127 -5.75 -12.07 27.03
N GLU A 128 -5.41 -11.56 28.20
CA GLU A 128 -5.33 -12.32 29.46
C GLU A 128 -6.70 -12.61 30.05
N ARG A 129 -7.73 -11.86 29.64
CA ARG A 129 -9.14 -12.00 30.06
C ARG A 129 -10.08 -11.81 28.89
N PRO A 130 -11.27 -12.41 28.91
CA PRO A 130 -12.28 -12.17 27.88
C PRO A 130 -12.67 -10.68 27.81
N ALA A 131 -12.51 -10.07 26.65
CA ALA A 131 -12.88 -8.68 26.39
C ALA A 131 -13.31 -8.53 24.92
N PHE A 132 -14.23 -7.61 24.62
CA PHE A 132 -14.41 -7.14 23.25
C PHE A 132 -13.14 -6.46 22.78
N VAL A 133 -12.73 -6.68 21.52
CA VAL A 133 -11.59 -5.98 20.94
C VAL A 133 -12.09 -5.07 19.82
N LEU A 134 -11.85 -3.77 19.96
CA LEU A 134 -12.25 -2.74 19.02
C LEU A 134 -11.03 -2.15 18.30
N PRO A 135 -11.12 -1.87 16.99
CA PRO A 135 -10.10 -1.10 16.31
C PRO A 135 -10.16 0.37 16.76
N LEU A 136 -9.00 0.98 16.91
CA LEU A 136 -8.86 2.39 17.27
C LEU A 136 -8.15 3.13 16.14
N TYR A 137 -8.84 4.04 15.48
CA TYR A 137 -8.27 4.93 14.47
C TYR A 137 -8.41 6.37 14.93
N ASP A 138 -7.31 7.10 14.96
CA ASP A 138 -7.27 8.51 15.41
C ASP A 138 -7.97 8.74 16.76
N GLY A 139 -7.69 7.83 17.73
CA GLY A 139 -8.26 7.88 19.08
C GLY A 139 -9.74 7.51 19.17
N ARG A 140 -10.40 7.11 18.09
CA ARG A 140 -11.83 6.78 18.03
C ARG A 140 -12.04 5.29 17.75
N PRO A 141 -12.89 4.58 18.54
CA PRO A 141 -13.24 3.18 18.28
C PRO A 141 -14.16 3.05 17.08
N GLY A 142 -14.02 1.94 16.33
CA GLY A 142 -14.79 1.69 15.12
C GLY A 142 -15.17 0.21 14.93
N HIS A 143 -15.48 -0.15 13.69
CA HIS A 143 -15.82 -1.51 13.24
C HIS A 143 -14.77 -2.04 12.25
N PRO A 144 -14.67 -3.40 12.07
CA PRO A 144 -15.38 -4.47 12.79
C PRO A 144 -14.88 -4.63 14.24
N ILE A 145 -15.61 -5.40 15.05
CA ILE A 145 -15.18 -5.72 16.42
C ILE A 145 -14.98 -7.24 16.58
N ALA A 146 -14.07 -7.65 17.46
CA ALA A 146 -13.90 -9.06 17.79
C ALA A 146 -14.46 -9.36 19.17
N VAL A 147 -15.12 -10.53 19.31
CA VAL A 147 -15.77 -10.99 20.53
C VAL A 147 -15.36 -12.43 20.85
N PRO A 148 -14.84 -12.73 22.05
CA PRO A 148 -14.53 -14.09 22.48
C PRO A 148 -15.82 -14.84 22.83
N ALA A 149 -15.83 -16.17 22.68
CA ALA A 149 -17.00 -17.01 22.97
C ALA A 149 -17.54 -16.83 24.40
N ALA A 150 -16.67 -16.53 25.35
CA ALA A 150 -17.07 -16.27 26.75
C ALA A 150 -18.04 -15.07 26.94
N LEU A 151 -18.14 -14.20 25.92
CA LEU A 151 -19.05 -13.04 25.91
C LEU A 151 -20.25 -13.24 24.96
N PHE A 152 -20.39 -14.40 24.32
CA PHE A 152 -21.53 -14.65 23.42
C PHE A 152 -22.86 -14.61 24.14
N ASP A 153 -22.98 -15.19 25.34
CA ASP A 153 -24.21 -15.19 26.09
C ASP A 153 -24.72 -13.77 26.37
N ALA A 154 -23.80 -12.82 26.64
CA ALA A 154 -24.19 -11.43 26.85
C ALA A 154 -24.71 -10.76 25.55
N VAL A 155 -24.23 -11.16 24.38
CA VAL A 155 -24.77 -10.69 23.09
C VAL A 155 -26.09 -11.38 22.74
N LEU A 156 -26.21 -12.67 23.09
CA LEU A 156 -27.37 -13.49 22.80
C LEU A 156 -28.55 -13.21 23.74
N ASP A 157 -28.32 -12.50 24.85
CA ASP A 157 -29.39 -12.12 25.81
C ASP A 157 -30.46 -11.25 25.14
N PRO A 158 -31.72 -11.74 25.06
CA PRO A 158 -32.82 -11.00 24.44
C PRO A 158 -33.18 -9.69 25.17
N GLY A 159 -32.79 -9.58 26.45
CA GLY A 159 -33.04 -8.38 27.26
C GLY A 159 -32.17 -7.18 26.85
N THR A 160 -31.17 -7.38 26.01
CA THR A 160 -30.25 -6.29 25.57
C THR A 160 -30.72 -5.68 24.25
N ALA A 161 -30.91 -4.36 24.21
CA ALA A 161 -31.51 -3.67 23.07
C ALA A 161 -30.48 -3.47 21.92
N THR A 162 -29.22 -3.17 22.23
CA THR A 162 -28.16 -2.88 21.19
C THR A 162 -26.84 -3.53 21.54
N LEU A 163 -26.04 -3.83 20.51
CA LEU A 163 -24.63 -4.26 20.69
C LEU A 163 -23.80 -3.24 21.48
N ARG A 164 -24.10 -1.95 21.32
CA ARG A 164 -23.43 -0.87 22.05
C ARG A 164 -23.62 -0.99 23.56
N ASP A 165 -24.82 -1.41 24.00
CA ASP A 165 -25.11 -1.58 25.42
C ASP A 165 -24.34 -2.78 25.97
N VAL A 166 -24.28 -3.90 25.23
CA VAL A 166 -23.44 -5.06 25.60
C VAL A 166 -21.98 -4.68 25.74
N VAL A 167 -21.42 -3.96 24.75
CA VAL A 167 -20.01 -3.55 24.76
C VAL A 167 -19.73 -2.60 25.93
N ARG A 168 -20.66 -1.70 26.27
CA ARG A 168 -20.49 -0.78 27.42
C ARG A 168 -20.54 -1.50 28.78
N ALA A 169 -21.25 -2.59 28.88
CA ALA A 169 -21.38 -3.36 30.11
C ALA A 169 -20.29 -4.42 30.31
N ALA A 170 -19.48 -4.70 29.30
CA ALA A 170 -18.47 -5.74 29.30
C ALA A 170 -17.03 -5.16 29.28
N PRO A 171 -16.01 -5.97 29.60
CA PRO A 171 -14.62 -5.57 29.39
C PRO A 171 -14.34 -5.27 27.91
N VAL A 172 -13.68 -4.14 27.68
CA VAL A 172 -13.28 -3.69 26.34
C VAL A 172 -11.76 -3.54 26.29
N ASP A 173 -11.21 -3.98 25.18
CA ASP A 173 -9.82 -3.78 24.80
C ASP A 173 -9.75 -3.09 23.43
N THR A 174 -8.67 -2.41 23.12
CA THR A 174 -8.53 -1.70 21.86
C THR A 174 -7.21 -2.03 21.18
N VAL A 175 -7.19 -1.94 19.86
CA VAL A 175 -5.96 -2.06 19.07
C VAL A 175 -5.87 -0.91 18.07
N ALA A 176 -4.76 -0.17 18.11
CA ALA A 176 -4.52 0.90 17.16
C ALA A 176 -4.35 0.33 15.74
N VAL A 177 -5.08 0.89 14.80
CA VAL A 177 -5.04 0.51 13.37
C VAL A 177 -4.79 1.75 12.50
N ARG A 178 -4.28 1.53 11.28
CA ARG A 178 -4.04 2.59 10.29
C ARG A 178 -5.09 2.55 9.17
N ASP A 179 -6.34 2.36 9.55
CA ASP A 179 -7.44 2.08 8.64
C ASP A 179 -8.60 3.04 8.90
N PRO A 180 -8.79 4.09 8.08
CA PRO A 180 -9.86 5.07 8.29
C PRO A 180 -11.26 4.49 8.07
N TRP A 181 -11.37 3.34 7.37
CA TRP A 181 -12.66 2.70 7.07
C TRP A 181 -13.29 2.00 8.28
N VAL A 182 -12.56 1.88 9.38
CA VAL A 182 -13.17 1.45 10.65
C VAL A 182 -14.16 2.46 11.22
N LEU A 183 -14.09 3.73 10.77
CA LEU A 183 -14.97 4.82 11.20
C LEU A 183 -15.94 5.31 10.11
N ARG A 184 -15.83 4.78 8.90
CA ARG A 184 -16.63 5.23 7.74
C ARG A 184 -17.62 4.13 7.34
N ASP A 185 -18.87 4.49 7.29
CA ASP A 185 -19.97 3.67 6.83
C ASP A 185 -20.42 4.06 5.41
N LEU A 186 -21.05 3.14 4.72
CA LEU A 186 -21.63 3.34 3.39
C LEU A 186 -23.13 3.59 3.54
N ASP A 187 -23.53 4.81 3.90
CA ASP A 187 -24.91 5.16 4.19
C ASP A 187 -25.58 6.02 3.14
N THR A 188 -24.79 6.77 2.36
CA THR A 188 -25.26 7.72 1.34
C THR A 188 -24.58 7.52 -0.01
N PRO A 189 -25.17 8.01 -1.12
CA PRO A 189 -24.49 8.02 -2.43
C PRO A 189 -23.14 8.75 -2.39
N GLU A 190 -22.98 9.74 -1.54
CA GLU A 190 -21.72 10.47 -1.33
C GLU A 190 -20.67 9.57 -0.70
N ASP A 191 -21.04 8.75 0.29
CA ASP A 191 -20.13 7.75 0.90
C ASP A 191 -19.69 6.72 -0.15
N LEU A 192 -20.59 6.28 -1.01
CA LEU A 192 -20.28 5.37 -2.11
C LEU A 192 -19.29 6.00 -3.11
N ALA A 193 -19.48 7.26 -3.45
CA ALA A 193 -18.54 7.99 -4.31
C ALA A 193 -17.14 8.09 -3.67
N VAL A 194 -17.09 8.39 -2.36
CA VAL A 194 -15.84 8.42 -1.57
C VAL A 194 -15.19 7.03 -1.53
N ALA A 195 -15.98 5.97 -1.33
CA ALA A 195 -15.48 4.59 -1.31
C ALA A 195 -14.88 4.17 -2.66
N ARG A 196 -15.56 4.48 -3.76
CA ARG A 196 -15.08 4.22 -5.13
C ARG A 196 -13.81 5.02 -5.44
N ALA A 197 -13.77 6.29 -5.05
CA ALA A 197 -12.60 7.14 -5.19
C ALA A 197 -11.42 6.59 -4.37
N TRP A 198 -11.68 6.16 -3.13
CA TRP A 198 -10.67 5.53 -2.26
C TRP A 198 -10.08 4.26 -2.88
N LEU A 199 -10.90 3.36 -3.41
CA LEU A 199 -10.45 2.16 -4.11
C LEU A 199 -9.66 2.52 -5.39
N GLY A 200 -10.06 3.57 -6.08
CA GLY A 200 -9.32 4.15 -7.20
C GLY A 200 -8.07 4.95 -6.79
N GLY A 201 -7.83 5.14 -5.48
CA GLY A 201 -6.72 5.93 -4.97
C GLY A 201 -7.00 7.43 -4.85
N VAL A 202 -8.19 7.89 -5.22
CA VAL A 202 -8.60 9.30 -5.19
C VAL A 202 -9.20 9.66 -3.82
N GLY A 203 -8.95 10.87 -3.34
CA GLY A 203 -9.48 11.38 -2.06
C GLY A 203 -8.71 10.93 -0.81
N ARG A 204 -7.59 10.22 -0.97
CA ARG A 204 -6.67 9.91 0.13
C ARG A 204 -5.90 11.15 0.55
N THR A 205 -5.66 11.31 1.84
CA THR A 205 -4.69 12.28 2.33
C THR A 205 -3.29 11.94 1.83
N VAL A 206 -2.40 12.93 1.77
CA VAL A 206 -0.99 12.70 1.36
C VAL A 206 -0.33 11.60 2.20
N VAL A 207 -0.60 11.55 3.51
CA VAL A 207 -0.06 10.53 4.42
C VAL A 207 -0.58 9.14 4.06
N GLU A 208 -1.85 9.02 3.70
CA GLU A 208 -2.45 7.75 3.28
C GLU A 208 -1.90 7.29 1.93
N VAL A 209 -1.70 8.19 0.98
CA VAL A 209 -1.03 7.90 -0.30
C VAL A 209 0.38 7.36 -0.05
N MET A 210 1.18 8.06 0.77
CA MET A 210 2.54 7.63 1.12
C MET A 210 2.57 6.22 1.73
N ARG A 211 1.65 5.92 2.66
CA ARG A 211 1.56 4.61 3.33
C ARG A 211 1.05 3.51 2.41
N ALA A 212 0.21 3.85 1.44
CA ALA A 212 -0.34 2.92 0.47
C ALA A 212 0.61 2.63 -0.69
N HIS A 213 1.72 3.37 -0.82
CA HIS A 213 2.65 3.25 -1.95
C HIS A 213 3.10 1.80 -2.22
N ARG A 214 3.04 1.42 -3.50
CA ARG A 214 3.58 0.17 -4.05
C ARG A 214 4.15 0.45 -5.44
N SER A 215 5.34 -0.03 -5.72
CA SER A 215 5.89 0.01 -7.08
C SER A 215 5.07 -0.89 -8.00
N ARG A 216 4.28 -0.30 -8.88
CA ARG A 216 3.43 -0.98 -9.87
C ARG A 216 4.23 -1.34 -11.12
N ARG A 217 4.06 -2.56 -11.63
CA ARG A 217 4.82 -3.07 -12.78
C ARG A 217 3.94 -3.76 -13.82
N ALA A 218 2.65 -3.84 -13.62
CA ALA A 218 1.66 -4.19 -14.62
C ALA A 218 0.66 -3.04 -14.77
N TYR A 219 0.31 -2.73 -16.00
CA TYR A 219 -0.54 -1.60 -16.33
C TYR A 219 -1.65 -2.03 -17.28
N ARG A 220 -2.81 -1.41 -17.12
CA ARG A 220 -3.86 -1.48 -18.13
C ARG A 220 -3.42 -0.71 -19.37
N PRO A 221 -3.96 -1.04 -20.56
CA PRO A 221 -3.58 -0.39 -21.81
C PRO A 221 -4.11 1.06 -21.94
N ASP A 222 -4.94 1.50 -20.97
CA ASP A 222 -5.53 2.83 -20.98
C ASP A 222 -4.43 3.91 -21.03
N PRO A 223 -4.51 4.87 -21.97
CA PRO A 223 -3.52 5.92 -22.08
C PRO A 223 -3.60 6.90 -20.89
N VAL A 224 -2.47 7.52 -20.57
CA VAL A 224 -2.43 8.68 -19.68
C VAL A 224 -2.38 9.93 -20.57
N PRO A 225 -3.42 10.80 -20.57
CA PRO A 225 -3.47 11.99 -21.41
C PRO A 225 -2.32 12.97 -21.14
N ASP A 226 -1.94 13.76 -22.17
CA ASP A 226 -0.89 14.77 -22.02
C ASP A 226 -1.24 15.83 -20.99
N GLU A 227 -2.51 16.23 -20.92
CA GLU A 227 -3.02 17.19 -19.96
C GLU A 227 -2.87 16.66 -18.51
N GLN A 228 -3.10 15.35 -18.31
CA GLN A 228 -2.90 14.72 -17.00
C GLN A 228 -1.42 14.67 -16.64
N ILE A 229 -0.55 14.30 -17.59
CA ILE A 229 0.92 14.31 -17.37
C ILE A 229 1.38 15.73 -17.03
N ALA A 230 0.91 16.74 -17.76
CA ALA A 230 1.25 18.13 -17.51
C ALA A 230 0.79 18.59 -16.11
N ALA A 231 -0.44 18.26 -15.70
CA ALA A 231 -0.96 18.58 -14.38
C ALA A 231 -0.16 17.91 -13.25
N LEU A 232 0.26 16.66 -13.45
CA LEU A 232 1.11 15.94 -12.49
C LEU A 232 2.49 16.59 -12.35
N VAL A 233 3.10 16.98 -13.46
CA VAL A 233 4.42 17.67 -13.45
C VAL A 233 4.26 19.07 -12.88
N ASP A 234 3.17 19.77 -13.17
CA ASP A 234 2.88 21.09 -12.59
C ASP A 234 2.79 21.02 -11.07
N ALA A 235 2.05 20.06 -10.52
CA ALA A 235 2.02 19.82 -9.08
C ALA A 235 3.41 19.44 -8.52
N ALA A 236 4.13 18.57 -9.21
CA ALA A 236 5.42 18.04 -8.74
C ALA A 236 6.51 19.12 -8.67
N ARG A 237 6.52 20.10 -9.60
CA ARG A 237 7.52 21.16 -9.63
C ARG A 237 7.45 22.14 -8.45
N HIS A 238 6.43 22.03 -7.60
CA HIS A 238 6.37 22.73 -6.31
C HIS A 238 7.21 22.04 -5.21
N ALA A 239 8.00 21.04 -5.54
CA ALA A 239 9.02 20.50 -4.63
C ALA A 239 10.01 21.61 -4.23
N SER A 240 10.55 21.50 -3.02
CA SER A 240 11.65 22.37 -2.57
C SER A 240 12.88 22.14 -3.46
N THR A 241 13.64 23.20 -3.74
CA THR A 241 14.89 23.14 -4.49
C THR A 241 15.98 23.92 -3.78
N SER A 242 17.23 23.49 -3.97
CA SER A 242 18.37 24.19 -3.41
C SER A 242 18.44 25.61 -3.96
N SER A 243 18.45 26.63 -3.08
CA SER A 243 18.52 28.04 -3.48
C SER A 243 17.59 28.45 -4.63
N PHE A 244 16.47 27.75 -4.77
CA PHE A 244 15.47 27.95 -5.81
C PHE A 244 16.02 27.77 -7.26
N ILE A 245 17.06 26.93 -7.44
CA ILE A 245 17.70 26.73 -8.75
C ILE A 245 16.85 25.92 -9.73
N GLN A 246 15.91 25.09 -9.23
CA GLN A 246 15.00 24.28 -10.05
C GLN A 246 15.74 23.48 -11.14
N ALA A 247 16.83 22.80 -10.74
CA ALA A 247 17.77 22.14 -11.63
C ALA A 247 17.27 20.75 -12.10
N TYR A 248 16.05 20.68 -12.64
CA TYR A 248 15.42 19.45 -13.09
C TYR A 248 14.68 19.61 -14.41
N ALA A 249 14.48 18.51 -15.13
CA ALA A 249 13.58 18.40 -16.27
C ALA A 249 12.86 17.04 -16.25
N VAL A 250 11.70 16.97 -16.91
CA VAL A 250 10.96 15.71 -17.11
C VAL A 250 10.73 15.52 -18.61
N ILE A 251 11.07 14.33 -19.12
CA ILE A 251 10.78 13.94 -20.51
C ILE A 251 9.79 12.79 -20.50
N ALA A 252 8.60 13.00 -21.07
CA ALA A 252 7.59 11.96 -21.23
C ALA A 252 7.81 11.21 -22.54
N VAL A 253 8.00 9.89 -22.46
CA VAL A 253 8.20 9.01 -23.62
C VAL A 253 6.97 8.13 -23.75
N ARG A 254 6.14 8.40 -24.77
CA ARG A 254 4.88 7.67 -25.08
C ARG A 254 5.02 6.81 -26.32
N ASP A 255 5.93 7.16 -27.22
CA ASP A 255 6.20 6.38 -28.41
C ASP A 255 6.70 4.98 -28.04
N ALA A 256 6.07 3.94 -28.61
CA ALA A 256 6.33 2.55 -28.22
C ALA A 256 7.73 2.08 -28.62
N GLU A 257 8.25 2.52 -29.77
CA GLU A 257 9.58 2.13 -30.25
C GLU A 257 10.65 2.79 -29.37
N ARG A 258 10.46 4.07 -29.02
CA ARG A 258 11.35 4.80 -28.14
C ARG A 258 11.33 4.24 -26.72
N ARG A 259 10.15 3.85 -26.20
CA ARG A 259 10.06 3.14 -24.89
C ARG A 259 10.77 1.79 -24.92
N ALA A 260 10.67 1.04 -26.03
CA ALA A 260 11.40 -0.21 -26.19
C ALA A 260 12.91 0.01 -26.20
N ALA A 261 13.38 1.08 -26.84
CA ALA A 261 14.80 1.47 -26.80
C ALA A 261 15.24 1.88 -25.38
N VAL A 262 14.41 2.67 -24.68
CA VAL A 262 14.65 3.01 -23.26
C VAL A 262 14.71 1.75 -22.39
N ALA A 263 13.80 0.80 -22.58
CA ALA A 263 13.79 -0.45 -21.81
C ALA A 263 15.10 -1.23 -21.94
N LYS A 264 15.65 -1.33 -23.16
CA LYS A 264 16.95 -1.99 -23.41
C LYS A 264 18.08 -1.33 -22.63
N LEU A 265 18.13 0.01 -22.60
CA LEU A 265 19.14 0.78 -21.88
C LEU A 265 18.93 0.75 -20.36
N CYS A 266 17.72 0.42 -19.92
CA CYS A 266 17.34 0.38 -18.50
C CYS A 266 17.22 -1.05 -17.95
N GLY A 267 18.11 -1.95 -18.32
CA GLY A 267 18.18 -3.33 -17.82
C GLY A 267 17.11 -4.25 -18.42
N ASP A 268 16.64 -3.94 -19.61
CA ASP A 268 15.70 -4.70 -20.44
C ASP A 268 14.40 -5.07 -19.70
N GLN A 269 13.86 -4.13 -18.96
CA GLN A 269 12.69 -4.36 -18.08
C GLN A 269 11.38 -4.25 -18.86
N GLU A 270 10.61 -5.35 -18.90
CA GLU A 270 9.38 -5.47 -19.68
C GLU A 270 8.30 -4.46 -19.29
N HIS A 271 8.16 -4.14 -18.03
CA HIS A 271 7.16 -3.17 -17.57
C HIS A 271 7.42 -1.73 -18.07
N ILE A 272 8.64 -1.41 -18.58
CA ILE A 272 8.89 -0.15 -19.27
C ILE A 272 8.22 -0.15 -20.65
N ARG A 273 8.20 -1.30 -21.34
CA ARG A 273 7.53 -1.43 -22.65
C ARG A 273 6.02 -1.38 -22.50
N GLN A 274 5.50 -2.02 -21.46
CA GLN A 274 4.06 -2.15 -21.21
C GLN A 274 3.42 -0.88 -20.66
N ALA A 275 4.17 -0.05 -19.94
CA ALA A 275 3.61 1.17 -19.36
C ALA A 275 3.11 2.13 -20.45
N PRO A 276 1.96 2.79 -20.27
CA PRO A 276 1.48 3.82 -21.20
C PRO A 276 2.47 4.96 -21.43
N VAL A 277 3.24 5.31 -20.41
CA VAL A 277 4.27 6.35 -20.47
C VAL A 277 5.47 6.02 -19.59
N PHE A 278 6.65 6.37 -20.07
CA PHE A 278 7.88 6.43 -19.29
C PHE A 278 8.29 7.90 -19.11
N LEU A 279 8.51 8.31 -17.87
CA LEU A 279 8.97 9.64 -17.52
C LEU A 279 10.47 9.58 -17.15
N ALA A 280 11.31 10.28 -17.88
CA ALA A 280 12.71 10.45 -17.51
C ALA A 280 12.82 11.66 -16.57
N ILE A 281 13.24 11.43 -15.33
CA ILE A 281 13.49 12.48 -14.34
C ILE A 281 14.94 12.86 -14.41
N CYS A 282 15.20 14.08 -14.87
CA CYS A 282 16.53 14.55 -15.20
C CYS A 282 17.04 15.61 -14.22
N ALA A 283 18.29 15.49 -13.77
CA ALA A 283 19.06 16.64 -13.30
C ALA A 283 19.45 17.48 -14.52
N ASP A 284 19.22 18.79 -14.45
CA ASP A 284 19.38 19.70 -15.58
C ASP A 284 19.98 21.03 -15.14
N LEU A 285 21.28 21.17 -15.32
CA LEU A 285 22.01 22.43 -15.12
C LEU A 285 22.04 23.31 -16.37
N ASN A 286 21.56 22.83 -17.52
CA ASN A 286 21.59 23.59 -18.77
C ASN A 286 20.81 24.91 -18.66
N LYS A 287 19.69 24.91 -17.90
CA LYS A 287 18.94 26.15 -17.64
C LYS A 287 19.79 27.22 -16.93
N LEU A 288 20.58 26.82 -15.95
CA LEU A 288 21.51 27.70 -15.24
C LEU A 288 22.61 28.18 -16.18
N GLY A 289 23.17 27.29 -17.02
CA GLY A 289 24.13 27.64 -18.04
C GLY A 289 23.62 28.68 -19.02
N ARG A 290 22.37 28.54 -19.47
CA ARG A 290 21.72 29.53 -20.33
C ARG A 290 21.43 30.85 -19.60
N SER A 291 21.15 30.81 -18.31
CA SER A 291 21.02 32.01 -17.48
C SER A 291 22.34 32.74 -17.37
N CYS A 292 23.45 32.02 -17.06
CA CYS A 292 24.80 32.58 -17.03
C CYS A 292 25.18 33.25 -18.39
N ALA A 293 24.95 32.55 -19.49
CA ALA A 293 25.25 33.08 -20.82
C ALA A 293 24.46 34.35 -21.14
N ARG A 294 23.20 34.49 -20.72
CA ARG A 294 22.43 35.74 -20.91
C ARG A 294 23.00 36.93 -20.15
N HIS A 295 23.80 36.69 -19.11
CA HIS A 295 24.45 37.70 -18.30
C HIS A 295 25.99 37.82 -18.60
N GLY A 296 26.45 37.22 -19.69
CA GLY A 296 27.87 37.29 -20.09
C GLY A 296 28.81 36.48 -19.20
N THR A 297 28.28 35.49 -18.43
CA THR A 297 29.07 34.63 -17.56
C THR A 297 28.97 33.17 -17.99
N THR A 298 29.74 32.29 -17.36
CA THR A 298 29.82 30.85 -17.68
C THR A 298 29.34 30.04 -16.47
N LEU A 299 28.58 28.97 -16.70
CA LEU A 299 28.22 28.04 -15.67
C LEU A 299 29.46 27.32 -15.10
N ASP A 300 29.60 27.33 -13.78
CA ASP A 300 30.55 26.43 -13.10
C ASP A 300 29.87 25.10 -12.79
N ALA A 301 30.06 24.12 -13.67
CA ALA A 301 29.61 22.75 -13.49
C ALA A 301 30.72 21.84 -12.91
N GLY A 302 31.86 22.45 -12.49
CA GLY A 302 33.00 21.72 -11.91
C GLY A 302 32.75 21.10 -10.56
N PRO A 303 32.20 21.83 -9.59
CA PRO A 303 32.02 21.30 -8.23
C PRO A 303 31.06 20.12 -8.16
N LEU A 304 31.42 19.11 -7.36
CA LEU A 304 30.55 18.00 -7.01
C LEU A 304 29.22 18.47 -6.36
N GLU A 305 29.28 19.54 -5.56
CA GLU A 305 28.10 20.15 -4.93
C GLU A 305 27.04 20.55 -5.95
N THR A 306 27.42 21.16 -7.07
CA THR A 306 26.48 21.58 -8.12
C THR A 306 25.76 20.37 -8.73
N PHE A 307 26.46 19.25 -8.91
CA PHE A 307 25.89 17.99 -9.35
C PHE A 307 24.93 17.40 -8.32
N LEU A 308 25.29 17.42 -7.02
CA LEU A 308 24.43 16.93 -5.93
C LEU A 308 23.14 17.74 -5.81
N GLN A 309 23.22 19.06 -5.86
CA GLN A 309 22.05 19.94 -5.83
C GLN A 309 21.08 19.60 -6.94
N ALA A 310 21.54 19.48 -8.19
CA ALA A 310 20.67 19.12 -9.31
C ALA A 310 20.06 17.71 -9.17
N THR A 311 20.82 16.76 -8.64
CA THR A 311 20.35 15.39 -8.42
C THR A 311 19.28 15.33 -7.32
N VAL A 312 19.47 16.06 -6.22
CA VAL A 312 18.51 16.16 -5.11
C VAL A 312 17.24 16.84 -5.59
N ASP A 313 17.34 17.99 -6.29
CA ASP A 313 16.18 18.70 -6.85
C ASP A 313 15.33 17.77 -7.74
N ALA A 314 15.97 17.02 -8.64
CA ALA A 314 15.30 16.06 -9.51
C ALA A 314 14.63 14.92 -8.73
N ALA A 315 15.27 14.44 -7.65
CA ALA A 315 14.72 13.38 -6.81
C ALA A 315 13.49 13.85 -6.03
N LEU A 316 13.50 15.05 -5.49
CA LEU A 316 12.35 15.64 -4.78
C LEU A 316 11.17 15.84 -5.72
N LEU A 317 11.39 16.40 -6.93
CA LEU A 317 10.36 16.50 -7.95
C LEU A 317 9.78 15.11 -8.31
N GLY A 318 10.64 14.13 -8.56
CA GLY A 318 10.21 12.78 -8.93
C GLY A 318 9.36 12.10 -7.85
N GLN A 319 9.68 12.29 -6.56
CA GLN A 319 8.86 11.78 -5.47
C GLN A 319 7.50 12.48 -5.40
N ASN A 320 7.46 13.82 -5.54
CA ASN A 320 6.20 14.55 -5.59
C ASN A 320 5.33 14.11 -6.78
N LEU A 321 5.94 13.87 -7.94
CA LEU A 321 5.24 13.40 -9.14
C LEU A 321 4.58 12.04 -8.92
N LEU A 322 5.27 11.11 -8.27
CA LEU A 322 4.72 9.79 -7.94
C LEU A 322 3.55 9.92 -6.96
N LEU A 323 3.67 10.75 -5.92
CA LEU A 323 2.58 10.98 -4.97
C LEU A 323 1.37 11.64 -5.64
N ALA A 324 1.58 12.63 -6.50
CA ALA A 324 0.51 13.25 -7.27
C ALA A 324 -0.20 12.23 -8.18
N ALA A 325 0.56 11.34 -8.82
CA ALA A 325 -0.01 10.28 -9.65
C ALA A 325 -0.84 9.29 -8.83
N GLU A 326 -0.29 8.80 -7.71
CA GLU A 326 -0.97 7.85 -6.82
C GLU A 326 -2.23 8.46 -6.18
N SER A 327 -2.25 9.77 -5.92
CA SER A 327 -3.44 10.47 -5.42
C SER A 327 -4.58 10.54 -6.44
N GLN A 328 -4.27 10.34 -7.72
CA GLN A 328 -5.24 10.29 -8.82
C GLN A 328 -5.54 8.85 -9.29
N GLY A 329 -5.14 7.84 -8.52
CA GLY A 329 -5.38 6.43 -8.86
C GLY A 329 -4.45 5.85 -9.93
N LEU A 330 -3.44 6.59 -10.37
CA LEU A 330 -2.36 6.06 -11.19
C LEU A 330 -1.35 5.30 -10.32
N GLY A 331 -0.52 4.50 -10.95
CA GLY A 331 0.58 3.83 -10.29
C GLY A 331 1.88 3.97 -11.06
N GLY A 332 3.00 3.89 -10.36
CA GLY A 332 4.30 4.02 -10.98
C GLY A 332 5.36 3.10 -10.38
N CYS A 333 6.49 3.01 -11.07
CA CYS A 333 7.70 2.35 -10.57
C CYS A 333 8.93 3.18 -10.96
N MET A 334 9.75 3.53 -9.97
CA MET A 334 11.02 4.21 -10.22
C MET A 334 12.06 3.23 -10.79
N ILE A 335 12.75 3.66 -11.83
CA ILE A 335 13.68 2.86 -12.65
C ILE A 335 15.11 3.38 -12.46
N GLY A 336 15.80 2.85 -11.47
CA GLY A 336 17.21 3.22 -11.22
C GLY A 336 18.18 2.74 -12.29
N ALA A 337 17.80 1.74 -13.10
CA ALA A 337 18.61 1.25 -14.23
C ALA A 337 18.79 2.28 -15.37
N ALA A 338 18.11 3.41 -15.32
CA ALA A 338 18.41 4.56 -16.18
C ALA A 338 19.86 5.06 -16.06
N ARG A 339 20.57 4.69 -14.99
CA ARG A 339 22.00 5.01 -14.79
C ARG A 339 22.95 3.91 -15.25
N ASP A 340 22.44 2.84 -15.87
CA ASP A 340 23.29 1.77 -16.41
C ASP A 340 23.98 2.23 -17.72
N HIS A 341 23.27 3.00 -18.55
CA HIS A 341 23.75 3.55 -19.83
C HIS A 341 23.37 5.04 -19.99
N PRO A 342 23.87 5.94 -19.11
CA PRO A 342 23.37 7.32 -19.04
C PRO A 342 23.71 8.16 -20.27
N VAL A 343 24.85 7.93 -20.94
CA VAL A 343 25.25 8.66 -22.16
C VAL A 343 24.36 8.28 -23.34
N GLU A 344 24.11 6.98 -23.54
CA GLU A 344 23.26 6.48 -24.61
C GLU A 344 21.80 6.92 -24.38
N LEU A 345 21.34 6.88 -23.13
CA LEU A 345 20.01 7.34 -22.77
C LEU A 345 19.86 8.86 -22.98
N ALA A 346 20.88 9.65 -22.61
CA ALA A 346 20.89 11.09 -22.87
C ALA A 346 20.80 11.38 -24.38
N ARG A 347 21.56 10.65 -25.20
CA ARG A 347 21.52 10.77 -26.67
C ARG A 347 20.16 10.39 -27.24
N LEU A 348 19.57 9.26 -26.79
CA LEU A 348 18.24 8.79 -27.23
C LEU A 348 17.14 9.82 -26.93
N LEU A 349 17.24 10.51 -25.79
CA LEU A 349 16.28 11.50 -25.33
C LEU A 349 16.60 12.94 -25.75
N GLY A 350 17.73 13.18 -26.45
CA GLY A 350 18.14 14.49 -26.91
C GLY A 350 18.55 15.44 -25.78
N LEU A 351 19.10 14.91 -24.68
CA LEU A 351 19.54 15.73 -23.55
C LEU A 351 20.78 16.57 -23.94
N PRO A 352 20.84 17.86 -23.52
CA PRO A 352 22.00 18.69 -23.70
C PRO A 352 23.14 18.30 -22.73
N LYS A 353 24.32 18.90 -22.89
CA LYS A 353 25.37 18.85 -21.86
C LYS A 353 24.82 19.36 -20.51
N HIS A 354 25.38 18.87 -19.42
CA HIS A 354 25.01 19.17 -18.04
C HIS A 354 23.58 18.77 -17.70
N ALA A 355 23.01 17.76 -18.42
CA ALA A 355 21.77 17.10 -18.08
C ALA A 355 21.94 15.57 -18.18
N TYR A 356 21.34 14.83 -17.23
CA TYR A 356 21.30 13.37 -17.25
C TYR A 356 20.05 12.83 -16.56
N VAL A 357 19.66 11.59 -16.91
CA VAL A 357 18.51 10.93 -16.27
C VAL A 357 18.94 10.36 -14.92
N VAL A 358 18.45 10.95 -13.83
CA VAL A 358 18.69 10.48 -12.45
C VAL A 358 18.03 9.13 -12.24
N PHE A 359 16.78 9.00 -12.65
CA PHE A 359 16.02 7.75 -12.75
C PHE A 359 14.85 7.93 -13.71
N GLY A 360 14.34 6.81 -14.21
CA GLY A 360 13.08 6.80 -14.92
C GLY A 360 11.90 6.51 -13.99
N MET A 361 10.69 6.74 -14.48
CA MET A 361 9.45 6.32 -13.83
C MET A 361 8.50 5.78 -14.88
N THR A 362 8.06 4.53 -14.74
CA THR A 362 6.89 4.06 -15.49
C THR A 362 5.63 4.56 -14.81
N LEU A 363 4.62 4.96 -15.59
CA LEU A 363 3.37 5.51 -15.09
C LEU A 363 2.20 4.99 -15.91
N GLY A 364 1.08 4.64 -15.24
CA GLY A 364 -0.15 4.20 -15.89
C GLY A 364 -1.21 3.76 -14.88
N HIS A 365 -2.34 3.27 -15.40
CA HIS A 365 -3.39 2.67 -14.58
C HIS A 365 -2.94 1.29 -14.10
N PRO A 366 -2.90 1.00 -12.78
CA PRO A 366 -2.42 -0.27 -12.25
C PRO A 366 -3.28 -1.45 -12.70
N ALA A 367 -2.62 -2.56 -13.07
CA ALA A 367 -3.24 -3.86 -13.32
C ALA A 367 -2.78 -4.93 -12.32
N ASP A 368 -1.93 -4.56 -11.37
CA ASP A 368 -1.44 -5.44 -10.30
C ASP A 368 -1.73 -4.85 -8.92
N ASP A 369 -1.75 -5.70 -7.90
CA ASP A 369 -1.74 -5.31 -6.48
C ASP A 369 -0.64 -6.07 -5.74
N PRO A 370 0.62 -5.66 -5.89
CA PRO A 370 1.74 -6.36 -5.27
C PRO A 370 1.68 -6.26 -3.74
N VAL A 371 2.18 -7.29 -3.09
CA VAL A 371 2.29 -7.33 -1.62
C VAL A 371 3.09 -6.13 -1.12
N ALA A 372 2.53 -5.39 -0.16
CA ALA A 372 3.22 -4.27 0.46
C ALA A 372 4.50 -4.75 1.16
N ARG A 373 5.58 -4.02 0.98
CA ARG A 373 6.82 -4.23 1.75
C ARG A 373 6.82 -3.32 2.96
N GLU A 374 6.94 -3.93 4.14
CA GLU A 374 7.21 -3.16 5.35
C GLU A 374 8.55 -2.42 5.21
N ARG A 375 8.62 -1.26 5.82
CA ARG A 375 9.84 -0.46 5.87
C ARG A 375 10.69 -0.87 7.07
N MET A 376 11.95 -0.42 7.08
CA MET A 376 12.81 -0.49 8.26
C MET A 376 12.02 -0.02 9.50
N PRO A 377 12.08 -0.70 10.64
CA PRO A 377 11.50 -0.20 11.89
C PRO A 377 11.93 1.22 12.20
N LEU A 378 11.03 2.00 12.79
CA LEU A 378 11.26 3.43 13.00
C LEU A 378 12.49 3.72 13.85
N GLU A 379 12.82 2.80 14.75
CA GLU A 379 14.01 2.84 15.63
C GLU A 379 15.33 2.83 14.86
N GLY A 380 15.33 2.29 13.63
CA GLY A 380 16.50 2.30 12.74
C GLY A 380 16.52 3.48 11.76
N VAL A 381 15.54 4.39 11.84
CA VAL A 381 15.40 5.52 10.89
C VAL A 381 15.33 6.86 11.63
N LEU A 382 14.66 6.91 12.78
CA LEU A 382 14.48 8.13 13.57
C LEU A 382 15.33 8.09 14.84
N PHE A 383 16.23 9.04 14.96
CA PHE A 383 17.07 9.27 16.13
C PHE A 383 16.79 10.69 16.63
N PHE A 384 16.71 10.86 17.95
CA PHE A 384 16.56 12.17 18.56
C PHE A 384 17.94 12.68 19.00
N GLU A 385 18.22 13.95 18.76
CA GLU A 385 19.43 14.68 19.08
C GLU A 385 20.71 14.16 18.38
N ARG A 386 20.94 12.85 18.35
CA ARG A 386 22.14 12.23 17.76
C ARG A 386 21.86 10.83 17.25
N TYR A 387 22.68 10.39 16.31
CA TYR A 387 22.68 9.02 15.80
C TYR A 387 23.08 8.02 16.89
N ASP A 388 22.36 6.89 16.98
CA ASP A 388 22.59 5.84 17.97
C ASP A 388 22.71 4.48 17.29
N GLU A 389 23.97 4.01 17.13
CA GLU A 389 24.27 2.72 16.50
C GLU A 389 23.72 1.53 17.27
N ALA A 390 23.61 1.62 18.61
CA ALA A 390 23.15 0.52 19.45
C ALA A 390 21.70 0.08 19.15
N ARG A 391 20.93 0.95 18.48
CA ARG A 391 19.54 0.66 18.07
C ARG A 391 19.44 -0.10 16.75
N LEU A 392 20.52 -0.17 15.97
CA LEU A 392 20.47 -0.70 14.61
C LEU A 392 20.24 -2.21 14.57
N ASP A 393 20.87 -2.98 15.46
CA ASP A 393 20.78 -4.45 15.43
C ASP A 393 19.33 -4.91 15.62
N ALA A 394 18.62 -4.34 16.61
CA ALA A 394 17.19 -4.65 16.81
C ALA A 394 16.32 -4.23 15.62
N ALA A 395 16.63 -3.09 14.98
CA ALA A 395 15.92 -2.64 13.78
C ALA A 395 16.20 -3.55 12.58
N LEU A 396 17.43 -4.06 12.43
CA LEU A 396 17.80 -5.04 11.39
C LEU A 396 17.06 -6.36 11.58
N ASP A 397 16.98 -6.87 12.83
CA ASP A 397 16.21 -8.08 13.17
C ASP A 397 14.72 -7.92 12.78
N GLY A 398 14.14 -6.76 13.09
CA GLY A 398 12.77 -6.41 12.71
C GLY A 398 12.58 -6.35 11.18
N ALA A 399 13.52 -5.74 10.45
CA ALA A 399 13.51 -5.68 9.00
C ALA A 399 13.64 -7.07 8.36
N ASP A 400 14.45 -7.94 8.95
CA ASP A 400 14.63 -9.33 8.55
C ASP A 400 13.33 -10.14 8.70
N ALA A 401 12.68 -10.01 9.85
CA ALA A 401 11.40 -10.67 10.10
C ALA A 401 10.32 -10.19 9.12
N ALA A 402 10.23 -8.87 8.89
CA ALA A 402 9.30 -8.28 7.94
C ALA A 402 9.55 -8.76 6.50
N MET A 403 10.81 -8.87 6.09
CA MET A 403 11.18 -9.34 4.74
C MET A 403 10.85 -10.83 4.56
N ARG A 404 11.06 -11.68 5.56
CA ARG A 404 10.66 -13.10 5.53
C ARG A 404 9.14 -13.25 5.44
N ALA A 405 8.39 -12.47 6.22
CA ALA A 405 6.93 -12.46 6.16
C ALA A 405 6.40 -12.00 4.79
N TRP A 406 7.00 -10.96 4.22
CA TRP A 406 6.69 -10.49 2.88
C TRP A 406 6.96 -11.57 1.81
N ALA A 407 8.10 -12.27 1.90
CA ALA A 407 8.46 -13.33 0.97
C ALA A 407 7.45 -14.49 1.01
N ALA A 408 7.04 -14.90 2.21
CA ALA A 408 6.01 -15.93 2.41
C ALA A 408 4.66 -15.52 1.82
N GLU A 409 4.23 -14.26 2.03
CA GLU A 409 3.00 -13.74 1.44
C GLU A 409 3.07 -13.69 -0.09
N CYS A 410 4.20 -13.23 -0.66
CA CYS A 410 4.39 -13.25 -2.11
C CYS A 410 4.25 -14.67 -2.67
N ASN A 411 4.86 -15.65 -2.03
CA ASN A 411 4.81 -17.05 -2.50
C ASN A 411 3.40 -17.64 -2.41
N ARG A 412 2.60 -17.27 -1.41
CA ARG A 412 1.18 -17.66 -1.33
C ARG A 412 0.35 -17.07 -2.49
N ARG A 413 0.72 -15.88 -2.98
CA ARG A 413 0.08 -15.21 -4.13
C ARG A 413 0.73 -15.55 -5.49
N GLY A 414 1.51 -16.63 -5.60
CA GLY A 414 2.13 -17.05 -6.86
C GLY A 414 3.54 -16.54 -7.12
N GLY A 415 4.16 -15.90 -6.13
CA GLY A 415 5.53 -15.39 -6.21
C GLY A 415 5.64 -13.89 -6.48
N TYR A 416 6.87 -13.38 -6.48
CA TYR A 416 7.17 -12.00 -6.84
C TYR A 416 7.68 -11.93 -8.27
N LEU A 417 6.98 -11.21 -9.14
CA LEU A 417 7.25 -11.15 -10.60
C LEU A 417 7.32 -12.56 -11.23
N GLY A 418 6.39 -13.44 -10.84
CA GLY A 418 6.31 -14.80 -11.35
C GLY A 418 7.40 -15.76 -10.82
N ARG A 419 8.17 -15.37 -9.81
CA ARG A 419 9.25 -16.19 -9.24
C ARG A 419 9.05 -16.40 -7.74
N ARG A 420 9.37 -17.60 -7.26
CA ARG A 420 9.42 -17.84 -5.81
C ARG A 420 10.53 -17.00 -5.16
N VAL A 421 10.22 -16.47 -3.98
CA VAL A 421 11.17 -15.71 -3.15
C VAL A 421 11.71 -16.62 -2.05
N ASP A 422 13.00 -16.60 -1.77
CA ASP A 422 13.58 -17.37 -0.65
C ASP A 422 13.09 -16.77 0.68
N GLU A 423 12.21 -17.49 1.37
CA GLU A 423 11.58 -17.07 2.64
C GLU A 423 12.55 -17.11 3.83
N ARG A 424 13.69 -17.80 3.70
CA ARG A 424 14.69 -17.88 4.76
C ARG A 424 15.53 -16.62 4.85
N LYS A 425 15.62 -15.84 3.74
CA LYS A 425 16.46 -14.64 3.64
C LYS A 425 15.69 -13.42 4.10
N GLY A 426 16.22 -12.80 5.14
CA GLY A 426 15.80 -11.50 5.62
C GLY A 426 16.28 -10.34 4.74
N TRP A 427 16.09 -9.13 5.22
CA TRP A 427 16.55 -7.91 4.55
C TRP A 427 18.08 -7.82 4.57
N ALA A 428 18.71 -8.04 5.74
CA ALA A 428 20.16 -7.97 5.91
C ALA A 428 20.90 -8.99 5.03
N ASP A 429 20.39 -10.24 4.91
CA ASP A 429 20.96 -11.25 4.02
C ASP A 429 21.04 -10.77 2.57
N ARG A 430 19.97 -10.09 2.11
CA ARG A 430 19.89 -9.58 0.73
C ARG A 430 20.82 -8.40 0.52
N MET A 431 20.89 -7.50 1.49
CA MET A 431 21.76 -6.32 1.42
C MET A 431 23.24 -6.72 1.51
N ALA A 432 23.59 -7.67 2.35
CA ALA A 432 24.96 -8.19 2.43
C ALA A 432 25.46 -8.77 1.08
N VAL A 433 24.58 -9.43 0.31
CA VAL A 433 24.95 -9.89 -1.04
C VAL A 433 25.09 -8.74 -2.03
N GLN A 434 24.22 -7.74 -1.94
CA GLN A 434 24.16 -6.64 -2.91
C GLN A 434 25.28 -5.61 -2.69
N TRP A 435 25.65 -5.36 -1.42
CA TRP A 435 26.49 -4.23 -1.04
C TRP A 435 27.85 -4.64 -0.47
N SER A 436 28.11 -5.94 -0.25
CA SER A 436 29.44 -6.35 0.22
C SER A 436 30.48 -6.25 -0.90
N LYS A 437 31.68 -5.84 -0.55
CA LYS A 437 32.82 -5.78 -1.47
C LYS A 437 33.13 -7.14 -2.11
N GLU A 438 32.93 -8.22 -1.34
CA GLU A 438 33.27 -9.59 -1.74
C GLU A 438 32.18 -10.26 -2.58
N LYS A 439 30.89 -9.85 -2.41
CA LYS A 439 29.73 -10.53 -2.99
C LYS A 439 28.98 -9.69 -4.01
N ALA A 440 29.16 -8.37 -4.01
CA ALA A 440 28.47 -7.48 -4.93
C ALA A 440 28.84 -7.82 -6.38
N ARG A 441 27.81 -7.94 -7.23
CA ARG A 441 28.02 -8.18 -8.65
C ARG A 441 28.47 -6.89 -9.35
N PRO A 442 29.41 -6.97 -10.31
CA PRO A 442 29.72 -5.84 -11.18
C PRO A 442 28.45 -5.32 -11.86
N THR A 443 28.28 -4.00 -11.87
CA THR A 443 27.17 -3.33 -12.57
C THR A 443 27.72 -2.28 -13.52
N PRO A 444 27.04 -1.92 -14.61
CA PRO A 444 27.45 -0.83 -15.49
C PRO A 444 27.63 0.50 -14.75
N ARG A 445 26.94 0.68 -13.60
CA ARG A 445 27.01 1.89 -12.76
C ARG A 445 28.37 2.13 -12.09
N LEU A 446 29.25 1.15 -12.06
CA LEU A 446 30.62 1.36 -11.56
C LEU A 446 31.37 2.41 -12.39
N ARG A 447 30.98 2.61 -13.67
CA ARG A 447 31.52 3.62 -14.55
C ARG A 447 30.73 4.93 -14.58
N LEU A 448 29.79 5.13 -13.65
CA LEU A 448 28.90 6.29 -13.64
C LEU A 448 29.68 7.60 -13.59
N ARG A 449 30.79 7.68 -12.85
CA ARG A 449 31.64 8.88 -12.81
C ARG A 449 32.17 9.27 -14.20
N GLU A 450 32.70 8.30 -14.95
CA GLU A 450 33.18 8.52 -16.30
C GLU A 450 32.08 9.05 -17.22
N HIS A 451 30.92 8.40 -17.19
CA HIS A 451 29.76 8.80 -17.99
C HIS A 451 29.26 10.20 -17.65
N LEU A 452 29.30 10.61 -16.37
CA LEU A 452 28.88 11.94 -15.95
C LEU A 452 29.86 13.00 -16.40
N LEU A 453 31.18 12.69 -16.41
CA LEU A 453 32.21 13.56 -17.02
C LEU A 453 31.95 13.74 -18.52
N ASP A 454 31.61 12.66 -19.26
CA ASP A 454 31.25 12.73 -20.68
C ASP A 454 30.02 13.63 -20.93
N LEU A 455 29.08 13.66 -19.98
CA LEU A 455 27.91 14.52 -20.01
C LEU A 455 28.16 15.96 -19.53
N GLY A 456 29.41 16.28 -19.15
CA GLY A 456 29.88 17.63 -18.86
C GLY A 456 29.89 18.02 -17.38
N PHE A 457 29.58 17.10 -16.44
CA PHE A 457 29.70 17.37 -15.01
C PHE A 457 31.17 17.22 -14.56
N GLY A 458 31.70 18.21 -13.85
CA GLY A 458 33.11 18.21 -13.44
C GLY A 458 33.45 17.23 -12.32
N LEU A 459 32.56 17.11 -11.31
CA LEU A 459 32.69 16.20 -10.16
C LEU A 459 34.01 16.40 -9.35
N LEU A 460 34.46 17.65 -9.22
CA LEU A 460 35.67 18.06 -8.48
C LEU A 460 35.42 18.14 -6.97
#